data_cdbc8b53ee7af0db18bc20b0a9381748
#
_entry.id   cdbc8b53ee7af0db18bc20b0a9381748
#
_cell.length_a   1.000
_cell.length_b   1.000
_cell.length_c   1.000
_cell.angle_alpha   90.00
_cell.angle_beta   90.00
_cell.angle_gamma   90.00
#
_symmetry.space_group_name_H-M   'P 1'
#
loop_
_entity.id
_entity.type
_entity.pdbx_description
1 polymer ?
#
loop_
_entity_poly.entity_id
_entity_poly.type
_entity_poly.pdbx_seq_one_letter_code
_entity_poly.pdbx_strand_id
1 'polypeptide(L)'
;MKNLFERTSSNWVRYSEYDWRVAEDGTLYLTPTKTAQPSIYDPLAEYQKIVLDAINIGRMGMSKKPDAEIQKAIQQFAVKYGLFGLMTALPTTPNFMEYEAVYLPKNHFIKEETMSTEKYLALFFPFDKLDVIKRGIESMWNIQNDRVMMALALTMTDKPMAVNMSFQREYAERYDWMKQQFIDWAFTYINSFLYYEDYDTLNDETRQMMQQSMAAFGGIAPTYHIALLDKPTIVWDFHSLLLGVQMMFSFMLTDSEHPIKLCRHCTKAFVASRPSAVFCSPQCKNKHNVYKSRERNKSEE
;
A
#
# COMPACT_ATOMS: atom_id res chain seq x y z
N MET A 1 1.41 24.60 9.67
CA MET A 1 0.22 23.76 9.58
C MET A 1 0.37 22.57 10.56
N LYS A 2 0.32 22.85 11.85
CA LYS A 2 0.37 21.80 12.85
C LYS A 2 -0.96 21.05 12.81
N ASN A 3 -0.89 19.73 12.62
CA ASN A 3 -1.92 18.74 12.93
C ASN A 3 -3.16 18.65 12.01
N LEU A 4 -3.02 18.84 10.68
CA LEU A 4 -4.14 18.56 9.76
C LEU A 4 -4.62 17.10 9.87
N PHE A 5 -3.72 16.16 10.19
CA PHE A 5 -4.01 14.71 10.33
C PHE A 5 -3.89 14.23 11.79
N GLU A 6 -4.24 15.11 12.77
CA GLU A 6 -4.16 14.76 14.19
C GLU A 6 -5.13 13.64 14.58
N ARG A 7 -6.27 13.55 13.89
CA ARG A 7 -7.28 12.51 14.08
C ARG A 7 -7.55 11.79 12.77
N THR A 8 -7.29 10.50 12.77
CA THR A 8 -7.50 9.63 11.61
C THR A 8 -8.31 8.41 12.03
N SER A 9 -9.17 7.94 11.12
CA SER A 9 -9.82 6.64 11.19
C SER A 9 -9.14 5.74 10.17
N SER A 10 -8.22 4.90 10.63
CA SER A 10 -7.31 4.12 9.79
C SER A 10 -7.24 2.64 10.15
N ASN A 11 -8.26 2.13 10.82
CA ASN A 11 -8.31 0.71 11.12
C ASN A 11 -8.32 -0.14 9.86
N TRP A 12 -7.46 -1.14 9.80
CA TRP A 12 -7.35 -2.07 8.69
C TRP A 12 -7.27 -3.51 9.18
N VAL A 13 -7.72 -4.46 8.35
CA VAL A 13 -7.65 -5.88 8.66
C VAL A 13 -6.43 -6.51 7.99
N ARG A 14 -5.77 -7.40 8.71
CA ARG A 14 -4.83 -8.38 8.19
C ARG A 14 -5.23 -9.76 8.68
N TYR A 15 -4.96 -10.76 7.87
CA TYR A 15 -5.19 -12.15 8.23
C TYR A 15 -3.87 -12.86 8.54
N SER A 16 -3.92 -13.86 9.40
CA SER A 16 -2.73 -14.62 9.81
C SER A 16 -2.08 -15.39 8.65
N GLU A 17 -2.84 -15.66 7.58
CA GLU A 17 -2.38 -16.45 6.46
C GLU A 17 -3.09 -16.04 5.17
N TYR A 18 -2.34 -15.98 4.08
CA TYR A 18 -2.82 -15.73 2.72
C TYR A 18 -2.28 -16.79 1.79
N ASP A 19 -3.02 -17.10 0.72
CA ASP A 19 -2.61 -18.04 -0.29
C ASP A 19 -2.90 -17.52 -1.69
N TRP A 20 -2.11 -18.00 -2.65
CA TRP A 20 -2.28 -17.71 -4.06
C TRP A 20 -3.30 -18.66 -4.66
N ARG A 21 -4.31 -18.11 -5.34
CA ARG A 21 -5.33 -18.88 -6.04
C ARG A 21 -5.45 -18.43 -7.48
N VAL A 22 -5.66 -19.37 -8.38
CA VAL A 22 -5.86 -19.10 -9.81
C VAL A 22 -7.36 -19.13 -10.10
N ALA A 23 -7.89 -18.09 -10.73
CA ALA A 23 -9.27 -18.03 -11.19
C ALA A 23 -9.47 -18.82 -12.51
N GLU A 24 -10.71 -18.98 -12.93
CA GLU A 24 -11.06 -19.75 -14.14
C GLU A 24 -10.42 -19.19 -15.43
N ASP A 25 -10.18 -17.88 -15.47
CA ASP A 25 -9.52 -17.18 -16.58
C ASP A 25 -7.98 -17.26 -16.54
N GLY A 26 -7.40 -17.99 -15.57
CA GLY A 26 -5.97 -18.10 -15.36
C GLY A 26 -5.34 -16.95 -14.56
N THR A 27 -6.12 -15.98 -14.11
CA THR A 27 -5.63 -14.84 -13.32
C THR A 27 -5.25 -15.29 -11.90
N LEU A 28 -4.07 -14.85 -11.44
CA LEU A 28 -3.55 -15.17 -10.11
C LEU A 28 -3.99 -14.11 -9.09
N TYR A 29 -4.56 -14.57 -7.99
CA TYR A 29 -5.05 -13.71 -6.89
C TYR A 29 -4.45 -14.12 -5.55
N LEU A 30 -4.22 -13.13 -4.69
CA LEU A 30 -3.89 -13.31 -3.28
C LEU A 30 -5.17 -13.13 -2.45
N THR A 31 -5.47 -14.08 -1.59
CA THR A 31 -6.67 -14.07 -0.73
C THR A 31 -6.37 -14.72 0.61
N PRO A 32 -7.07 -14.37 1.71
CA PRO A 32 -6.94 -15.07 2.97
C PRO A 32 -7.33 -16.54 2.84
N THR A 33 -6.65 -17.43 3.56
CA THR A 33 -7.06 -18.84 3.65
C THR A 33 -8.35 -18.98 4.46
N LYS A 34 -9.05 -20.11 4.28
CA LYS A 34 -10.31 -20.37 5.00
C LYS A 34 -10.15 -20.43 6.53
N THR A 35 -8.96 -20.78 7.00
CA THR A 35 -8.61 -20.93 8.42
C THR A 35 -7.93 -19.70 9.01
N ALA A 36 -7.57 -18.72 8.17
CA ALA A 36 -6.87 -17.53 8.59
C ALA A 36 -7.66 -16.72 9.62
N GLN A 37 -6.99 -16.23 10.64
CA GLN A 37 -7.60 -15.43 11.70
C GLN A 37 -7.41 -13.94 11.39
N PRO A 38 -8.47 -13.12 11.44
CA PRO A 38 -8.38 -11.68 11.23
C PRO A 38 -7.79 -10.99 12.47
N SER A 39 -7.08 -9.91 12.22
CA SER A 39 -6.59 -9.00 13.26
C SER A 39 -6.69 -7.57 12.73
N ILE A 40 -7.28 -6.68 13.54
CA ILE A 40 -7.45 -5.27 13.20
C ILE A 40 -6.32 -4.47 13.84
N TYR A 41 -5.76 -3.53 13.08
CA TYR A 41 -4.67 -2.67 13.53
C TYR A 41 -4.77 -1.29 12.86
N ASP A 42 -4.03 -0.32 13.39
CA ASP A 42 -3.86 0.99 12.78
C ASP A 42 -2.60 1.02 11.90
N PRO A 43 -2.72 1.03 10.56
CA PRO A 43 -1.54 1.08 9.69
C PRO A 43 -0.74 2.37 9.82
N LEU A 44 -1.35 3.48 10.26
CA LEU A 44 -0.63 4.73 10.44
C LEU A 44 0.35 4.68 11.62
N ALA A 45 0.14 3.79 12.59
CA ALA A 45 1.11 3.54 13.66
C ALA A 45 2.38 2.83 13.17
N GLU A 46 2.32 2.14 12.02
CA GLU A 46 3.43 1.37 11.45
C GLU A 46 3.87 1.87 10.06
N TYR A 47 3.42 3.06 9.63
CA TYR A 47 3.55 3.55 8.26
C TYR A 47 4.98 3.52 7.71
N GLN A 48 5.98 3.84 8.51
CA GLN A 48 7.37 3.83 8.05
C GLN A 48 7.81 2.44 7.58
N LYS A 49 7.44 1.40 8.33
CA LYS A 49 7.77 0.01 7.96
C LYS A 49 7.02 -0.41 6.72
N ILE A 50 5.72 -0.05 6.63
CA ILE A 50 4.87 -0.39 5.48
C ILE A 50 5.44 0.23 4.20
N VAL A 51 5.74 1.52 4.24
CA VAL A 51 6.30 2.25 3.07
C VAL A 51 7.66 1.69 2.67
N LEU A 52 8.56 1.42 3.62
CA LEU A 52 9.88 0.87 3.32
C LEU A 52 9.80 -0.56 2.75
N ASP A 53 8.94 -1.42 3.30
CA ASP A 53 8.72 -2.77 2.76
C ASP A 53 8.13 -2.67 1.34
N ALA A 54 7.17 -1.76 1.11
CA ALA A 54 6.58 -1.54 -0.22
C ALA A 54 7.62 -1.10 -1.26
N ILE A 55 8.45 -0.11 -0.95
CA ILE A 55 9.55 0.34 -1.83
C ILE A 55 10.51 -0.83 -2.13
N ASN A 56 10.89 -1.61 -1.13
CA ASN A 56 11.82 -2.71 -1.31
C ASN A 56 11.25 -3.84 -2.19
N ILE A 57 9.95 -4.15 -2.07
CA ILE A 57 9.26 -5.12 -2.95
C ILE A 57 9.21 -4.59 -4.39
N GLY A 58 8.82 -3.33 -4.57
CA GLY A 58 8.78 -2.71 -5.90
C GLY A 58 10.14 -2.71 -6.60
N ARG A 59 11.21 -2.49 -5.84
CA ARG A 59 12.59 -2.57 -6.38
C ARG A 59 12.97 -4.00 -6.81
N MET A 60 12.44 -5.04 -6.16
CA MET A 60 12.63 -6.42 -6.65
C MET A 60 12.00 -6.58 -8.05
N GLY A 61 10.80 -6.02 -8.25
CA GLY A 61 10.12 -6.01 -9.55
C GLY A 61 10.90 -5.25 -10.62
N MET A 62 11.38 -4.04 -10.31
CA MET A 62 12.23 -3.23 -11.21
C MET A 62 13.54 -3.94 -11.59
N SER A 63 14.13 -4.68 -10.65
CA SER A 63 15.36 -5.45 -10.87
C SER A 63 15.10 -6.80 -11.56
N LYS A 64 13.89 -7.05 -12.04
CA LYS A 64 13.47 -8.28 -12.73
C LYS A 64 13.83 -9.55 -11.94
N LYS A 65 13.65 -9.51 -10.62
CA LYS A 65 13.76 -10.71 -9.78
C LYS A 65 12.76 -11.77 -10.23
N PRO A 66 13.03 -13.08 -9.98
CA PRO A 66 12.08 -14.15 -10.30
C PRO A 66 10.71 -13.88 -9.68
N ASP A 67 9.64 -14.12 -10.44
CA ASP A 67 8.26 -13.88 -9.97
C ASP A 67 7.95 -14.63 -8.68
N ALA A 68 8.48 -15.82 -8.48
CA ALA A 68 8.30 -16.57 -7.24
C ALA A 68 8.86 -15.85 -5.99
N GLU A 69 9.97 -15.11 -6.12
CA GLU A 69 10.53 -14.30 -5.04
C GLU A 69 9.63 -13.09 -4.75
N ILE A 70 9.11 -12.45 -5.80
CA ILE A 70 8.21 -11.29 -5.69
C ILE A 70 6.88 -11.73 -5.08
N GLN A 71 6.28 -12.83 -5.53
CA GLN A 71 5.05 -13.40 -4.96
C GLN A 71 5.22 -13.69 -3.47
N LYS A 72 6.32 -14.32 -3.08
CA LYS A 72 6.63 -14.58 -1.67
C LYS A 72 6.73 -13.29 -0.86
N ALA A 73 7.37 -12.26 -1.40
CA ALA A 73 7.52 -10.97 -0.72
C ALA A 73 6.17 -10.26 -0.58
N ILE A 74 5.31 -10.28 -1.61
CA ILE A 74 3.95 -9.72 -1.59
C ILE A 74 3.07 -10.48 -0.58
N GLN A 75 3.13 -11.80 -0.56
CA GLN A 75 2.39 -12.62 0.41
C GLN A 75 2.82 -12.30 1.86
N GLN A 76 4.11 -12.16 2.10
CA GLN A 76 4.63 -11.75 3.41
C GLN A 76 4.20 -10.33 3.79
N PHE A 77 4.11 -9.42 2.82
CA PHE A 77 3.56 -8.08 3.03
C PHE A 77 2.10 -8.15 3.46
N ALA A 78 1.27 -8.95 2.76
CA ALA A 78 -0.14 -9.11 3.10
C ALA A 78 -0.35 -9.73 4.49
N VAL A 79 0.45 -10.72 4.89
CA VAL A 79 0.41 -11.28 6.26
C VAL A 79 0.72 -10.22 7.32
N LYS A 80 1.65 -9.30 7.04
CA LYS A 80 2.03 -8.23 7.98
C LYS A 80 1.02 -7.09 8.01
N TYR A 81 0.48 -6.70 6.85
CA TYR A 81 -0.21 -5.42 6.68
C TYR A 81 -1.61 -5.55 6.07
N GLY A 82 -1.98 -6.70 5.54
CA GLY A 82 -3.23 -6.90 4.81
C GLY A 82 -3.11 -6.62 3.31
N LEU A 83 -4.21 -6.80 2.61
CA LEU A 83 -4.36 -6.45 1.20
C LEU A 83 -4.55 -4.94 1.04
N PHE A 84 -4.37 -4.41 -0.16
CA PHE A 84 -4.38 -2.95 -0.40
C PHE A 84 -5.76 -2.30 -0.24
N GLY A 85 -6.84 -3.03 -0.47
CA GLY A 85 -8.17 -2.44 -0.56
C GLY A 85 -8.37 -1.69 -1.87
N LEU A 86 -7.91 -2.24 -2.99
CA LEU A 86 -8.03 -1.64 -4.33
C LEU A 86 -9.49 -1.31 -4.66
N MET A 87 -10.43 -2.16 -4.27
CA MET A 87 -11.87 -1.95 -4.49
C MET A 87 -12.39 -0.64 -3.87
N THR A 88 -11.81 -0.21 -2.76
CA THR A 88 -12.21 1.02 -2.07
C THR A 88 -11.36 2.22 -2.45
N ALA A 89 -10.20 1.98 -3.09
CA ALA A 89 -9.26 3.03 -3.48
C ALA A 89 -9.54 3.60 -4.88
N LEU A 90 -10.03 2.78 -5.81
CA LEU A 90 -10.21 3.20 -7.20
C LEU A 90 -11.46 4.09 -7.42
N PRO A 91 -12.65 3.78 -6.89
CA PRO A 91 -13.80 4.65 -7.06
C PRO A 91 -13.64 5.97 -6.27
N THR A 92 -14.10 7.07 -6.86
CA THR A 92 -14.16 8.36 -6.16
C THR A 92 -15.30 8.44 -5.16
N THR A 93 -16.31 7.59 -5.30
CA THR A 93 -17.50 7.58 -4.44
C THR A 93 -17.38 6.44 -3.43
N PRO A 94 -17.24 6.72 -2.13
CA PRO A 94 -17.07 5.67 -1.11
C PRO A 94 -18.21 4.66 -1.04
N ASN A 95 -19.44 5.10 -1.30
CA ASN A 95 -20.66 4.27 -1.28
C ASN A 95 -21.07 3.81 -2.68
N PHE A 96 -20.13 3.51 -3.56
CA PHE A 96 -20.42 3.18 -4.95
C PHE A 96 -21.41 2.02 -5.12
N MET A 97 -21.58 1.17 -4.12
CA MET A 97 -22.56 0.08 -4.16
C MET A 97 -24.02 0.52 -4.16
N GLU A 98 -24.30 1.77 -3.82
CA GLU A 98 -25.63 2.36 -3.89
C GLU A 98 -26.00 2.75 -5.34
N TYR A 99 -25.06 2.62 -6.28
CA TYR A 99 -25.22 3.03 -7.68
C TYR A 99 -25.16 1.83 -8.61
N GLU A 100 -25.87 1.91 -9.74
CA GLU A 100 -25.86 0.87 -10.78
C GLU A 100 -24.51 0.77 -11.49
N ALA A 101 -23.76 1.88 -11.54
CA ALA A 101 -22.46 1.95 -12.18
C ALA A 101 -21.43 2.68 -11.32
N VAL A 102 -20.18 2.24 -11.44
CA VAL A 102 -19.02 2.81 -10.77
C VAL A 102 -18.25 3.67 -11.76
N TYR A 103 -17.96 4.91 -11.39
CA TYR A 103 -17.01 5.75 -12.10
C TYR A 103 -15.61 5.52 -11.54
N LEU A 104 -14.68 5.19 -12.41
CA LEU A 104 -13.29 4.91 -12.10
C LEU A 104 -12.43 6.02 -12.72
N PRO A 105 -11.83 6.89 -11.93
CA PRO A 105 -10.90 7.87 -12.46
C PRO A 105 -9.76 7.16 -13.18
N LYS A 106 -9.14 7.86 -14.13
CA LYS A 106 -8.04 7.32 -14.92
C LYS A 106 -7.01 6.63 -14.03
N ASN A 107 -6.83 5.35 -14.24
CA ASN A 107 -5.88 4.52 -13.51
C ASN A 107 -5.27 3.50 -14.48
N HIS A 108 -4.22 2.80 -14.07
CA HIS A 108 -3.53 1.84 -14.94
C HIS A 108 -4.01 0.39 -14.76
N PHE A 109 -4.92 0.13 -13.84
CA PHE A 109 -5.44 -1.22 -13.58
C PHE A 109 -6.62 -1.57 -14.47
N ILE A 110 -7.57 -0.62 -14.62
CA ILE A 110 -8.83 -0.80 -15.34
C ILE A 110 -8.90 0.29 -16.42
N LYS A 111 -9.14 -0.11 -17.65
CA LYS A 111 -9.16 0.80 -18.81
C LYS A 111 -10.49 1.52 -18.99
N GLU A 112 -11.57 0.89 -18.54
CA GLU A 112 -12.91 1.46 -18.60
C GLU A 112 -13.06 2.56 -17.54
N GLU A 113 -13.55 3.73 -17.94
CA GLU A 113 -13.85 4.82 -17.00
C GLU A 113 -15.14 4.58 -16.23
N THR A 114 -16.01 3.71 -16.75
CA THR A 114 -17.30 3.37 -16.13
C THR A 114 -17.62 1.91 -16.37
N MET A 115 -18.09 1.22 -15.36
CA MET A 115 -18.63 -0.14 -15.49
C MET A 115 -19.76 -0.38 -14.49
N SER A 116 -20.56 -1.43 -14.71
CA SER A 116 -21.60 -1.78 -13.74
C SER A 116 -20.96 -2.16 -12.41
N THR A 117 -21.64 -1.83 -11.31
CA THR A 117 -21.19 -2.17 -9.96
C THR A 117 -21.01 -3.68 -9.80
N GLU A 118 -21.88 -4.50 -10.38
CA GLU A 118 -21.76 -5.96 -10.39
C GLU A 118 -20.45 -6.42 -11.04
N LYS A 119 -20.14 -5.91 -12.27
CA LYS A 119 -18.90 -6.24 -12.97
C LYS A 119 -17.68 -5.79 -12.16
N TYR A 120 -17.74 -4.62 -11.54
CA TYR A 120 -16.65 -4.11 -10.70
C TYR A 120 -16.39 -5.02 -9.50
N LEU A 121 -17.44 -5.41 -8.79
CA LEU A 121 -17.35 -6.31 -7.63
C LEU A 121 -16.77 -7.68 -8.00
N ALA A 122 -17.13 -8.21 -9.17
CA ALA A 122 -16.61 -9.50 -9.63
C ALA A 122 -15.07 -9.53 -9.79
N LEU A 123 -14.42 -8.37 -9.95
CA LEU A 123 -12.96 -8.29 -10.02
C LEU A 123 -12.28 -8.61 -8.68
N PHE A 124 -12.97 -8.42 -7.56
CA PHE A 124 -12.43 -8.56 -6.20
C PHE A 124 -12.97 -9.79 -5.45
N PHE A 125 -14.02 -10.41 -6.01
CA PHE A 125 -14.60 -11.66 -5.50
C PHE A 125 -14.64 -12.71 -6.61
N PRO A 126 -13.47 -13.06 -7.20
CA PRO A 126 -13.42 -13.89 -8.40
C PRO A 126 -13.79 -15.36 -8.15
N PHE A 127 -13.81 -15.79 -6.88
CA PHE A 127 -14.03 -17.19 -6.50
C PHE A 127 -15.45 -17.50 -6.03
N ASP A 128 -16.22 -16.46 -5.76
CA ASP A 128 -17.60 -16.60 -5.32
C ASP A 128 -18.52 -15.76 -6.20
N LYS A 129 -19.52 -16.39 -6.81
CA LYS A 129 -20.62 -15.65 -7.49
C LYS A 129 -21.54 -15.08 -6.42
N LEU A 130 -21.09 -14.02 -5.77
CA LEU A 130 -21.73 -13.50 -4.59
C LEU A 130 -22.85 -12.53 -4.93
N ASP A 131 -23.99 -12.75 -4.30
CA ASP A 131 -24.80 -11.66 -3.78
C ASP A 131 -24.00 -11.04 -2.61
N VAL A 132 -23.02 -10.22 -2.96
CA VAL A 132 -22.02 -9.66 -2.03
C VAL A 132 -22.69 -8.85 -0.92
N ILE A 133 -23.83 -8.21 -1.20
CA ILE A 133 -24.59 -7.41 -0.24
C ILE A 133 -25.18 -8.33 0.84
N LYS A 134 -25.84 -9.40 0.41
CA LYS A 134 -26.53 -10.32 1.31
C LYS A 134 -25.54 -11.11 2.18
N ARG A 135 -24.48 -11.65 1.57
CA ARG A 135 -23.46 -12.42 2.32
C ARG A 135 -22.53 -11.53 3.15
N GLY A 136 -22.28 -10.30 2.76
CA GLY A 136 -21.51 -9.36 3.56
C GLY A 136 -22.13 -9.15 4.93
N ILE A 137 -23.44 -8.97 4.97
CA ILE A 137 -24.20 -8.83 6.20
C ILE A 137 -24.23 -10.17 6.96
N GLU A 138 -24.52 -11.29 6.29
CA GLU A 138 -24.59 -12.61 6.91
C GLU A 138 -23.22 -13.10 7.43
N SER A 139 -22.13 -12.87 6.71
CA SER A 139 -20.79 -13.30 7.15
C SER A 139 -20.29 -12.52 8.35
N MET A 140 -20.69 -11.26 8.50
CA MET A 140 -20.33 -10.44 9.66
C MET A 140 -21.04 -10.92 10.92
N TRP A 141 -22.29 -11.38 10.81
CA TRP A 141 -23.05 -11.93 11.95
C TRP A 141 -22.61 -13.34 12.36
N ASN A 142 -21.94 -14.07 11.46
CA ASN A 142 -21.46 -15.44 11.71
C ASN A 142 -20.02 -15.53 12.24
N ILE A 143 -19.32 -14.41 12.45
CA ILE A 143 -18.00 -14.41 13.08
C ILE A 143 -18.15 -14.62 14.57
N GLN A 144 -17.75 -15.80 15.07
CA GLN A 144 -17.88 -16.20 16.48
C GLN A 144 -16.97 -15.44 17.47
N ASN A 145 -16.21 -14.46 17.02
CA ASN A 145 -15.30 -13.70 17.87
C ASN A 145 -15.89 -12.32 18.19
N ASP A 146 -16.46 -12.19 19.37
CA ASP A 146 -17.14 -10.99 19.85
C ASP A 146 -16.29 -9.70 19.74
N ARG A 147 -14.98 -9.78 19.94
CA ARG A 147 -14.09 -8.61 19.84
C ARG A 147 -13.89 -8.16 18.40
N VAL A 148 -13.76 -9.10 17.49
CA VAL A 148 -13.63 -8.80 16.05
C VAL A 148 -14.94 -8.27 15.51
N MET A 149 -16.07 -8.85 15.95
CA MET A 149 -17.41 -8.38 15.61
C MET A 149 -17.67 -6.98 16.14
N MET A 150 -17.31 -6.70 17.38
CA MET A 150 -17.45 -5.36 17.95
C MET A 150 -16.57 -4.33 17.21
N ALA A 151 -15.34 -4.68 16.88
CA ALA A 151 -14.45 -3.81 16.11
C ALA A 151 -14.97 -3.59 14.68
N LEU A 152 -15.48 -4.62 14.00
CA LEU A 152 -16.11 -4.50 12.69
C LEU A 152 -17.41 -3.69 12.77
N ALA A 153 -18.26 -3.91 13.77
CA ALA A 153 -19.48 -3.13 13.98
C ALA A 153 -19.16 -1.64 14.22
N LEU A 154 -18.15 -1.33 15.04
CA LEU A 154 -17.69 0.04 15.26
C LEU A 154 -17.13 0.67 13.98
N THR A 155 -16.44 -0.10 13.14
CA THR A 155 -15.96 0.42 11.85
C THR A 155 -17.09 0.59 10.83
N MET A 156 -18.20 -0.16 10.97
CA MET A 156 -19.36 -0.05 10.09
C MET A 156 -20.23 1.17 10.37
N THR A 157 -20.31 1.61 11.62
CA THR A 157 -21.10 2.80 11.98
C THR A 157 -20.52 4.09 11.43
N ASP A 158 -19.19 4.12 11.23
CA ASP A 158 -18.47 5.35 10.85
C ASP A 158 -17.87 5.29 9.42
N LYS A 159 -18.05 4.20 8.67
CA LYS A 159 -17.40 4.00 7.37
C LYS A 159 -18.35 3.57 6.26
N PRO A 160 -18.06 3.97 5.01
CA PRO A 160 -18.79 3.51 3.84
C PRO A 160 -18.82 1.98 3.70
N MET A 161 -19.91 1.44 3.18
CA MET A 161 -20.11 -0.01 2.96
C MET A 161 -18.94 -0.63 2.16
N ALA A 162 -18.41 0.09 1.17
CA ALA A 162 -17.30 -0.36 0.34
C ALA A 162 -16.03 -0.69 1.14
N VAL A 163 -15.75 0.07 2.22
CA VAL A 163 -14.62 -0.21 3.11
C VAL A 163 -14.81 -1.52 3.83
N ASN A 164 -16.03 -1.77 4.31
CA ASN A 164 -16.35 -2.99 5.05
C ASN A 164 -16.18 -4.25 4.18
N MET A 165 -16.39 -4.13 2.88
CA MET A 165 -16.19 -5.24 1.95
C MET A 165 -14.71 -5.63 1.81
N SER A 166 -13.79 -4.69 1.96
CA SER A 166 -12.34 -4.97 1.98
C SER A 166 -11.91 -5.80 3.20
N PHE A 167 -12.74 -5.89 4.22
CA PHE A 167 -12.51 -6.73 5.40
C PHE A 167 -13.04 -8.17 5.24
N GLN A 168 -13.69 -8.48 4.12
CA GLN A 168 -14.23 -9.82 3.91
C GLN A 168 -13.12 -10.81 3.53
N ARG A 169 -13.28 -12.03 4.02
CA ARG A 169 -12.33 -13.12 3.77
C ARG A 169 -12.26 -13.52 2.30
N GLU A 170 -13.35 -13.37 1.57
CA GLU A 170 -13.46 -13.70 0.15
C GLU A 170 -12.80 -12.65 -0.76
N TYR A 171 -12.47 -11.47 -0.19
CA TYR A 171 -11.78 -10.43 -0.95
C TYR A 171 -10.41 -10.90 -1.41
N ALA A 172 -10.14 -10.68 -2.68
CA ALA A 172 -8.91 -11.10 -3.32
C ALA A 172 -8.32 -9.97 -4.19
N GLU A 173 -7.01 -9.90 -4.27
CA GLU A 173 -6.31 -8.92 -5.10
C GLU A 173 -5.42 -9.61 -6.13
N ARG A 174 -5.45 -9.10 -7.36
CA ARG A 174 -4.69 -9.64 -8.48
C ARG A 174 -3.20 -9.41 -8.29
N TYR A 175 -2.43 -10.45 -8.56
CA TYR A 175 -0.97 -10.40 -8.48
C TYR A 175 -0.36 -9.32 -9.37
N ASP A 176 -0.78 -9.24 -10.63
CA ASP A 176 -0.28 -8.26 -11.60
C ASP A 176 -0.52 -6.82 -11.14
N TRP A 177 -1.68 -6.52 -10.57
CA TRP A 177 -2.01 -5.20 -10.03
C TRP A 177 -1.21 -4.86 -8.78
N MET A 178 -1.12 -5.80 -7.83
CA MET A 178 -0.30 -5.60 -6.63
C MET A 178 1.17 -5.37 -6.99
N LYS A 179 1.73 -6.22 -7.87
CA LYS A 179 3.11 -6.10 -8.35
C LYS A 179 3.37 -4.75 -9.00
N GLN A 180 2.45 -4.31 -9.89
CA GLN A 180 2.58 -3.02 -10.56
C GLN A 180 2.53 -1.86 -9.56
N GLN A 181 1.62 -1.89 -8.59
CA GLN A 181 1.53 -0.85 -7.57
C GLN A 181 2.82 -0.72 -6.74
N PHE A 182 3.44 -1.84 -6.36
CA PHE A 182 4.74 -1.80 -5.68
C PHE A 182 5.84 -1.21 -6.57
N ILE A 183 5.86 -1.57 -7.86
CA ILE A 183 6.82 -1.03 -8.84
C ILE A 183 6.64 0.47 -8.99
N ASP A 184 5.40 0.97 -9.09
CA ASP A 184 5.12 2.40 -9.23
C ASP A 184 5.60 3.22 -8.03
N TRP A 185 5.38 2.73 -6.81
CA TRP A 185 5.93 3.38 -5.62
C TRP A 185 7.46 3.39 -5.61
N ALA A 186 8.08 2.26 -5.94
CA ALA A 186 9.54 2.19 -6.00
C ALA A 186 10.11 3.08 -7.11
N PHE A 187 9.45 3.14 -8.27
CA PHE A 187 9.84 4.01 -9.38
C PHE A 187 9.76 5.48 -8.98
N THR A 188 8.64 5.89 -8.38
CA THR A 188 8.44 7.26 -7.88
C THR A 188 9.52 7.65 -6.87
N TYR A 189 9.83 6.74 -5.93
CA TYR A 189 10.90 6.96 -4.96
C TYR A 189 12.27 7.09 -5.63
N ILE A 190 12.62 6.19 -6.55
CA ILE A 190 13.91 6.21 -7.24
C ILE A 190 14.03 7.47 -8.12
N ASN A 191 12.97 7.85 -8.82
CA ASN A 191 12.93 9.05 -9.63
C ASN A 191 13.19 10.31 -8.78
N SER A 192 12.54 10.42 -7.63
CA SER A 192 12.78 11.52 -6.69
C SER A 192 14.20 11.48 -6.13
N PHE A 193 14.70 10.30 -5.73
CA PHE A 193 16.05 10.14 -5.20
C PHE A 193 17.11 10.57 -6.21
N LEU A 194 17.03 10.10 -7.46
CA LEU A 194 17.98 10.46 -8.53
C LEU A 194 17.90 11.95 -8.90
N TYR A 195 16.69 12.52 -8.89
CA TYR A 195 16.51 13.95 -9.17
C TYR A 195 17.32 14.83 -8.22
N TYR A 196 17.37 14.49 -6.92
CA TYR A 196 18.11 15.27 -5.93
C TYR A 196 19.58 14.88 -5.80
N GLU A 197 19.93 13.61 -5.95
CA GLU A 197 21.33 13.16 -5.85
C GLU A 197 22.17 13.56 -7.07
N ASP A 198 21.59 13.52 -8.27
CA ASP A 198 22.27 13.77 -9.53
C ASP A 198 21.88 15.11 -10.18
N TYR A 199 21.21 16.00 -9.45
CA TYR A 199 20.61 17.23 -9.98
C TYR A 199 21.55 18.03 -10.87
N ASP A 200 22.81 18.24 -10.44
CA ASP A 200 23.79 19.05 -11.16
C ASP A 200 24.28 18.38 -12.46
N THR A 201 24.12 17.07 -12.59
CA THR A 201 24.54 16.29 -13.75
C THR A 201 23.44 16.09 -14.78
N LEU A 202 22.17 16.30 -14.38
CA LEU A 202 21.01 16.14 -15.25
C LEU A 202 20.89 17.31 -16.22
N ASN A 203 20.59 17.01 -17.48
CA ASN A 203 20.21 18.05 -18.44
C ASN A 203 18.78 18.55 -18.20
N ASP A 204 18.43 19.70 -18.78
CA ASP A 204 17.12 20.34 -18.53
C ASP A 204 15.94 19.50 -19.01
N GLU A 205 16.07 18.78 -20.11
CA GLU A 205 15.03 17.89 -20.65
C GLU A 205 14.73 16.75 -19.65
N THR A 206 15.77 16.10 -19.12
CA THR A 206 15.62 15.05 -18.11
C THR A 206 15.02 15.58 -16.82
N ARG A 207 15.45 16.76 -16.35
CA ARG A 207 14.85 17.42 -15.17
C ARG A 207 13.36 17.68 -15.39
N GLN A 208 12.99 18.22 -16.53
CA GLN A 208 11.58 18.50 -16.86
C GLN A 208 10.74 17.21 -16.92
N MET A 209 11.26 16.14 -17.55
CA MET A 209 10.61 14.84 -17.60
C MET A 209 10.39 14.26 -16.19
N MET A 210 11.40 14.31 -15.33
CA MET A 210 11.31 13.84 -13.95
C MET A 210 10.30 14.67 -13.14
N GLN A 211 10.27 15.99 -13.29
CA GLN A 211 9.29 16.86 -12.66
C GLN A 211 7.85 16.54 -13.11
N GLN A 212 7.65 16.33 -14.41
CA GLN A 212 6.33 15.96 -14.95
C GLN A 212 5.88 14.59 -14.43
N SER A 213 6.78 13.61 -14.32
CA SER A 213 6.46 12.30 -13.78
C SER A 213 6.06 12.37 -12.31
N MET A 214 6.72 13.22 -11.53
CA MET A 214 6.37 13.47 -10.11
C MET A 214 5.04 14.22 -9.97
N ALA A 215 4.74 15.18 -10.85
CA ALA A 215 3.47 15.88 -10.86
C ALA A 215 2.28 14.95 -11.21
N ALA A 216 2.54 13.90 -12.00
CA ALA A 216 1.55 12.87 -12.31
C ALA A 216 1.33 11.88 -11.15
N PHE A 217 2.22 11.86 -10.15
CA PHE A 217 2.02 11.09 -8.93
C PHE A 217 0.97 11.79 -8.06
N GLY A 218 -0.28 11.53 -8.39
CA GLY A 218 -1.44 12.01 -7.64
C GLY A 218 -2.01 10.88 -6.80
N GLY A 219 -2.24 11.14 -5.52
CA GLY A 219 -3.01 10.26 -4.65
C GLY A 219 -4.50 10.55 -4.77
N ILE A 220 -5.33 9.55 -4.53
CA ILE A 220 -6.73 9.79 -4.21
C ILE A 220 -6.76 10.42 -2.82
N ALA A 221 -7.40 11.58 -2.69
CA ALA A 221 -7.49 12.27 -1.41
C ALA A 221 -8.34 11.45 -0.41
N PRO A 222 -7.95 11.36 0.87
CA PRO A 222 -8.81 10.81 1.90
C PRO A 222 -10.07 11.67 2.04
N THR A 223 -11.17 11.06 2.43
CA THR A 223 -12.36 11.79 2.84
C THR A 223 -12.26 12.21 4.31
N TYR A 224 -13.25 12.95 4.80
CA TYR A 224 -13.30 13.30 6.21
C TYR A 224 -14.75 13.40 6.68
N HIS A 225 -14.93 13.26 7.99
CA HIS A 225 -16.20 13.55 8.66
C HIS A 225 -15.94 14.41 9.92
N ILE A 226 -17.02 14.96 10.50
CA ILE A 226 -16.95 15.66 11.76
C ILE A 226 -17.42 14.72 12.86
N ALA A 227 -16.53 14.37 13.78
CA ALA A 227 -16.85 13.62 14.99
C ALA A 227 -17.11 14.58 16.16
N LEU A 228 -18.11 14.25 16.99
CA LEU A 228 -18.35 14.94 18.25
C LEU A 228 -17.57 14.21 19.35
N LEU A 229 -16.35 14.68 19.59
CA LEU A 229 -15.50 14.24 20.70
C LEU A 229 -15.65 15.24 21.87
N ASP A 230 -14.54 15.65 22.50
CA ASP A 230 -14.55 16.74 23.50
C ASP A 230 -15.00 18.07 22.87
N LYS A 231 -14.78 18.21 21.58
CA LYS A 231 -15.23 19.30 20.71
C LYS A 231 -15.46 18.74 19.30
N PRO A 232 -16.22 19.44 18.44
CA PRO A 232 -16.32 19.06 17.02
C PRO A 232 -14.91 18.99 16.41
N THR A 233 -14.57 17.81 15.84
CA THR A 233 -13.23 17.50 15.37
C THR A 233 -13.30 16.89 13.98
N ILE A 234 -12.44 17.34 13.07
CA ILE A 234 -12.29 16.70 11.75
C ILE A 234 -11.53 15.37 11.95
N VAL A 235 -12.11 14.29 11.47
CA VAL A 235 -11.49 12.96 11.41
C VAL A 235 -11.30 12.59 9.96
N TRP A 236 -10.07 12.26 9.57
CA TRP A 236 -9.73 11.83 8.22
C TRP A 236 -9.95 10.33 8.07
N ASP A 237 -10.63 9.95 6.98
CA ASP A 237 -11.00 8.58 6.68
C ASP A 237 -10.14 8.02 5.55
N PHE A 238 -9.38 6.98 5.86
CA PHE A 238 -8.63 6.20 4.90
C PHE A 238 -9.42 4.95 4.55
N HIS A 239 -10.04 4.95 3.39
CA HIS A 239 -10.93 3.88 2.93
C HIS A 239 -10.20 2.64 2.42
N SER A 240 -8.87 2.65 2.39
CA SER A 240 -8.05 1.53 1.98
C SER A 240 -6.63 1.65 2.54
N LEU A 241 -5.94 0.53 2.66
CA LEU A 241 -4.52 0.53 2.99
C LEU A 241 -3.70 1.27 1.92
N LEU A 242 -4.11 1.14 0.64
CA LEU A 242 -3.48 1.82 -0.48
C LEU A 242 -3.45 3.34 -0.26
N LEU A 243 -4.58 3.95 0.09
CA LEU A 243 -4.66 5.40 0.34
C LEU A 243 -3.79 5.82 1.52
N GLY A 244 -3.84 5.07 2.61
CA GLY A 244 -3.01 5.33 3.79
C GLY A 244 -1.53 5.28 3.47
N VAL A 245 -1.08 4.22 2.79
CA VAL A 245 0.32 4.06 2.37
C VAL A 245 0.75 5.16 1.42
N GLN A 246 -0.07 5.50 0.43
CA GLN A 246 0.25 6.53 -0.56
C GLN A 246 0.39 7.91 0.09
N MET A 247 -0.48 8.26 1.01
CA MET A 247 -0.40 9.51 1.78
C MET A 247 0.86 9.55 2.64
N MET A 248 1.14 8.47 3.39
CA MET A 248 2.33 8.40 4.24
C MET A 248 3.62 8.38 3.43
N PHE A 249 3.62 7.72 2.27
CA PHE A 249 4.73 7.75 1.32
C PHE A 249 5.01 9.19 0.86
N SER A 250 3.98 9.95 0.50
CA SER A 250 4.13 11.34 0.09
C SER A 250 4.75 12.20 1.21
N PHE A 251 4.31 12.05 2.46
CA PHE A 251 4.90 12.75 3.60
C PHE A 251 6.35 12.35 3.85
N MET A 252 6.67 11.06 3.80
CA MET A 252 8.04 10.57 3.98
C MET A 252 8.98 11.03 2.84
N LEU A 253 8.45 11.13 1.62
CA LEU A 253 9.23 11.58 0.46
C LEU A 253 9.60 13.06 0.57
N THR A 254 8.75 13.86 1.19
CA THR A 254 8.94 15.32 1.37
C THR A 254 9.58 15.70 2.70
N ASP A 255 9.90 14.73 3.58
CA ASP A 255 10.58 14.97 4.86
C ASP A 255 12.09 15.15 4.63
N SER A 256 12.54 16.41 4.72
CA SER A 256 13.96 16.76 4.57
C SER A 256 14.81 16.44 5.81
N GLU A 257 14.20 16.34 6.99
CA GLU A 257 14.93 16.04 8.24
C GLU A 257 15.23 14.54 8.35
N HIS A 258 14.30 13.69 7.92
CA HIS A 258 14.41 12.24 7.99
C HIS A 258 14.20 11.60 6.61
N PRO A 259 15.05 11.90 5.62
CA PRO A 259 14.84 11.46 4.24
C PRO A 259 14.94 9.93 4.11
N ILE A 260 14.16 9.38 3.19
CA ILE A 260 14.35 7.99 2.76
C ILE A 260 15.62 7.92 1.91
N LYS A 261 16.50 6.98 2.23
CA LYS A 261 17.77 6.75 1.51
C LYS A 261 17.97 5.28 1.16
N LEU A 262 18.89 5.03 0.23
CA LEU A 262 19.37 3.69 -0.08
C LEU A 262 20.65 3.39 0.72
N CYS A 263 20.67 2.28 1.42
CA CYS A 263 21.84 1.82 2.16
C CYS A 263 22.98 1.46 1.18
N ARG A 264 24.15 2.07 1.34
CA ARG A 264 25.33 1.78 0.48
C ARG A 264 25.81 0.33 0.51
N HIS A 265 25.47 -0.44 1.55
CA HIS A 265 25.89 -1.83 1.65
C HIS A 265 24.82 -2.81 1.14
N CYS A 266 23.60 -2.75 1.69
CA CYS A 266 22.55 -3.74 1.39
C CYS A 266 21.54 -3.23 0.36
N THR A 267 21.69 -2.00 -0.11
CA THR A 267 20.85 -1.31 -1.09
C THR A 267 19.37 -1.17 -0.72
N LYS A 268 18.93 -1.61 0.47
CA LYS A 268 17.56 -1.44 0.95
C LYS A 268 17.25 0.02 1.28
N ALA A 269 16.02 0.43 1.03
CA ALA A 269 15.51 1.73 1.48
C ALA A 269 15.41 1.76 3.01
N PHE A 270 15.73 2.90 3.60
CA PHE A 270 15.62 3.15 5.04
C PHE A 270 15.38 4.63 5.32
N VAL A 271 14.77 4.94 6.45
CA VAL A 271 14.65 6.33 6.93
C VAL A 271 15.97 6.71 7.61
N ALA A 272 16.59 7.78 7.13
CA ALA A 272 17.85 8.25 7.66
C ALA A 272 17.62 9.04 8.97
N SER A 273 18.35 8.70 10.04
CA SER A 273 18.29 9.45 11.30
C SER A 273 18.87 10.86 11.20
N ARG A 274 19.60 11.14 10.14
CA ARG A 274 20.15 12.45 9.76
C ARG A 274 20.45 12.46 8.26
N PRO A 275 20.42 13.60 7.59
CA PRO A 275 20.66 13.69 6.13
C PRO A 275 22.00 13.09 5.67
N SER A 276 23.04 13.10 6.51
CA SER A 276 24.37 12.51 6.20
C SER A 276 24.45 11.00 6.35
N ALA A 277 23.41 10.30 6.86
CA ALA A 277 23.44 8.86 7.04
C ALA A 277 23.38 8.14 5.68
N VAL A 278 24.29 7.20 5.44
CA VAL A 278 24.40 6.40 4.20
C VAL A 278 24.27 4.90 4.42
N PHE A 279 24.07 4.46 5.66
CA PHE A 279 23.89 3.06 6.04
C PHE A 279 22.66 2.91 6.94
N CYS A 280 21.88 1.86 6.70
CA CYS A 280 20.67 1.57 7.48
C CYS A 280 20.94 1.08 8.90
N SER A 281 22.18 0.60 9.18
CA SER A 281 22.57 0.11 10.49
C SER A 281 24.09 0.15 10.67
N PRO A 282 24.59 0.11 11.94
CA PRO A 282 26.00 -0.05 12.23
C PRO A 282 26.61 -1.33 11.61
N GLN A 283 25.84 -2.41 11.57
CA GLN A 283 26.26 -3.67 10.94
C GLN A 283 26.52 -3.52 9.45
N CYS A 284 25.65 -2.82 8.72
CA CYS A 284 25.85 -2.54 7.30
C CYS A 284 27.07 -1.66 7.06
N LYS A 285 27.31 -0.66 7.92
CA LYS A 285 28.52 0.17 7.88
C LYS A 285 29.79 -0.67 8.05
N ASN A 286 29.81 -1.55 9.06
CA ASN A 286 30.96 -2.39 9.35
C ASN A 286 31.24 -3.37 8.18
N LYS A 287 30.22 -4.05 7.68
CA LYS A 287 30.36 -4.95 6.52
C LYS A 287 30.90 -4.22 5.30
N HIS A 288 30.38 -3.04 4.99
CA HIS A 288 30.82 -2.23 3.86
C HIS A 288 32.32 -1.88 3.98
N ASN A 289 32.77 -1.45 5.16
CA ASN A 289 34.15 -1.09 5.41
C ASN A 289 35.11 -2.29 5.29
N VAL A 290 34.69 -3.47 5.76
CA VAL A 290 35.44 -4.72 5.62
C VAL A 290 35.61 -5.08 4.13
N TYR A 291 34.53 -5.02 3.33
CA TYR A 291 34.63 -5.30 1.89
C TYR A 291 35.53 -4.31 1.17
N LYS A 292 35.38 -3.01 1.45
CA LYS A 292 36.24 -1.97 0.87
C LYS A 292 37.73 -2.12 1.23
N SER A 293 38.04 -2.57 2.45
CA SER A 293 39.43 -2.88 2.85
C SER A 293 40.00 -4.07 2.09
N ARG A 294 39.19 -5.16 1.93
CA ARG A 294 39.59 -6.33 1.15
C ARG A 294 39.83 -6.05 -0.32
N GLU A 295 39.03 -5.18 -0.93
CA GLU A 295 39.21 -4.76 -2.33
C GLU A 295 40.51 -3.97 -2.50
N ARG A 296 40.83 -3.05 -1.58
CA ARG A 296 42.09 -2.31 -1.61
C ARG A 296 43.33 -3.23 -1.52
N ASN A 297 43.32 -4.18 -0.60
CA ASN A 297 44.43 -5.11 -0.44
C ASN A 297 44.62 -6.02 -1.67
N LYS A 298 43.54 -6.33 -2.43
CA LYS A 298 43.62 -7.07 -3.69
C LYS A 298 44.13 -6.26 -4.89
N SER A 299 44.00 -4.93 -4.86
CA SER A 299 44.48 -4.05 -5.92
C SER A 299 45.92 -3.62 -5.70
N GLU A 300 46.49 -3.93 -4.53
CA GLU A 300 47.91 -3.66 -4.17
C GLU A 300 48.78 -4.93 -4.30
N GLU A 301 48.21 -6.10 -4.57
CA GLU A 301 48.90 -7.34 -5.00
C GLU A 301 48.87 -7.48 -6.52
#